data_d40387f097ecf3d64f3181bbc23ce9d8
#
_entry.id   d40387f097ecf3d64f3181bbc23ce9d8
#
_cell.length_a   1.000
_cell.length_b   1.000
_cell.length_c   1.000
_cell.angle_alpha   90.00
_cell.angle_beta   90.00
_cell.angle_gamma   90.00
#
_symmetry.space_group_name_H-M   'P 1'
#
loop_
_entity.id
_entity.type
_entity.pdbx_description
1 polymer ?
#
loop_
_entity_poly.entity_id
_entity_poly.type
_entity_poly.pdbx_seq_one_letter_code
_entity_poly.pdbx_strand_id
1 'polypeptide(L)'
;MKVLKILVCMIATILISCGNQESGSDSNVIRVATPGMHPLFSRANSEGKLEGYDIDVWEEIGRRLNKKIEWTQIAMEGAFGSLESGKADTVTQQISITPLRLQKYYFSEPYFLSPYRFYVAGTNNSINKLEDFFGKKLGLQTGTSSHENIKALDPEGKIEIVSFSPDTVATIPNNVVNGKISGSTTAAIIFPNLKENTGLDIKMVGDVIFTEVNAFPFRKDEAGKKLRDEVSKVVVEMREDGTLEELANKWFGYNPMEGLDANEALDRLLEQYRRDGLIE
;
A
#
# COMPACT_ATOMS: atom_id res chain seq x y z
N MET A 1 -69.41 -11.10 56.56
CA MET A 1 -68.58 -12.15 55.97
C MET A 1 -68.07 -11.64 54.62
N LYS A 2 -66.84 -11.10 54.60
CA LYS A 2 -66.21 -10.65 53.34
C LYS A 2 -64.88 -11.40 53.21
N VAL A 3 -64.79 -12.23 52.16
CA VAL A 3 -63.65 -13.07 51.86
C VAL A 3 -62.65 -12.18 51.10
N LEU A 4 -61.49 -11.95 51.69
CA LEU A 4 -60.37 -11.21 51.10
C LEU A 4 -59.56 -12.15 50.24
N LYS A 5 -59.58 -11.96 48.92
CA LYS A 5 -58.73 -12.69 47.99
C LYS A 5 -57.36 -12.02 47.93
N ILE A 6 -56.35 -12.69 48.41
CA ILE A 6 -54.93 -12.30 48.30
C ILE A 6 -54.45 -12.69 46.89
N LEU A 7 -54.13 -11.69 46.08
CA LEU A 7 -53.53 -11.87 44.76
C LEU A 7 -52.00 -11.83 44.92
N VAL A 8 -51.38 -12.99 44.80
CA VAL A 8 -49.89 -13.09 44.82
C VAL A 8 -49.38 -12.71 43.44
N CYS A 9 -48.80 -11.51 43.31
CA CYS A 9 -48.07 -11.12 42.12
C CYS A 9 -46.68 -11.78 42.11
N MET A 10 -46.49 -12.76 41.25
CA MET A 10 -45.21 -13.38 40.96
C MET A 10 -44.43 -12.45 40.00
N ILE A 11 -43.51 -11.66 40.53
CA ILE A 11 -42.59 -10.83 39.71
C ILE A 11 -41.52 -11.77 39.17
N ALA A 12 -41.65 -12.14 37.89
CA ALA A 12 -40.60 -12.81 37.13
C ALA A 12 -39.52 -11.79 36.83
N THR A 13 -38.42 -11.82 37.53
CA THR A 13 -37.19 -11.08 37.21
C THR A 13 -36.54 -11.70 35.98
N ILE A 14 -36.78 -11.06 34.81
CA ILE A 14 -36.05 -11.38 33.58
C ILE A 14 -34.64 -10.78 33.75
N LEU A 15 -33.68 -11.62 34.09
CA LEU A 15 -32.25 -11.29 33.98
C LEU A 15 -31.94 -11.17 32.46
N ILE A 16 -31.95 -9.94 31.97
CA ILE A 16 -31.36 -9.64 30.66
C ILE A 16 -29.85 -9.76 30.85
N SER A 17 -29.34 -10.95 30.54
CA SER A 17 -27.91 -11.16 30.32
C SER A 17 -27.52 -10.31 29.14
N CYS A 18 -26.90 -9.14 29.37
CA CYS A 18 -26.13 -8.45 28.36
C CYS A 18 -24.94 -9.36 28.05
N GLY A 19 -25.14 -10.31 27.13
CA GLY A 19 -24.02 -10.98 26.48
C GLY A 19 -23.22 -9.91 25.75
N ASN A 20 -21.97 -9.71 26.16
CA ASN A 20 -20.97 -9.10 25.32
C ASN A 20 -21.03 -9.87 23.98
N GLN A 21 -21.59 -9.24 22.95
CA GLN A 21 -21.31 -9.64 21.60
C GLN A 21 -19.86 -9.26 21.34
N GLU A 22 -18.92 -10.15 21.75
CA GLU A 22 -17.69 -10.24 21.00
C GLU A 22 -18.11 -10.42 19.54
N SER A 23 -17.80 -9.44 18.72
CA SER A 23 -17.88 -9.57 17.27
C SER A 23 -16.85 -10.64 16.90
N GLY A 24 -17.25 -11.90 17.00
CA GLY A 24 -16.50 -13.02 16.49
C GLY A 24 -16.30 -12.76 15.01
N SER A 25 -15.10 -12.32 14.62
CA SER A 25 -14.71 -12.35 13.22
C SER A 25 -14.87 -13.79 12.78
N ASP A 26 -15.66 -14.01 11.74
CA ASP A 26 -15.78 -15.33 11.13
C ASP A 26 -14.33 -15.77 10.81
N SER A 27 -13.85 -16.80 11.49
CA SER A 27 -12.45 -17.25 11.39
C SER A 27 -12.05 -17.66 9.95
N ASN A 28 -13.07 -17.78 9.08
CA ASN A 28 -12.93 -18.18 7.68
C ASN A 28 -12.91 -17.01 6.68
N VAL A 29 -12.92 -15.78 7.15
CA VAL A 29 -12.94 -14.58 6.29
C VAL A 29 -11.77 -13.67 6.59
N ILE A 30 -11.15 -13.09 5.55
CA ILE A 30 -10.22 -11.98 5.65
C ILE A 30 -10.84 -10.77 4.93
N ARG A 31 -11.01 -9.67 5.65
CA ARG A 31 -11.58 -8.43 5.13
C ARG A 31 -10.46 -7.52 4.64
N VAL A 32 -10.40 -7.28 3.34
CA VAL A 32 -9.36 -6.49 2.69
C VAL A 32 -9.96 -5.19 2.16
N ALA A 33 -9.42 -4.06 2.61
CA ALA A 33 -9.81 -2.74 2.11
C ALA A 33 -8.84 -2.25 1.03
N THR A 34 -9.37 -1.65 -0.03
CA THR A 34 -8.57 -1.08 -1.12
C THR A 34 -9.28 0.11 -1.76
N PRO A 35 -8.57 1.12 -2.24
CA PRO A 35 -9.18 2.17 -3.07
C PRO A 35 -9.71 1.68 -4.41
N GLY A 36 -9.12 0.62 -5.00
CA GLY A 36 -9.59 0.08 -6.27
C GLY A 36 -9.44 1.06 -7.44
N MET A 37 -8.39 1.89 -7.43
CA MET A 37 -8.16 2.94 -8.43
C MET A 37 -6.80 2.83 -9.14
N HIS A 38 -5.99 1.84 -8.78
CA HIS A 38 -4.67 1.67 -9.38
C HIS A 38 -4.72 0.71 -10.57
N PRO A 39 -4.39 1.15 -11.80
CA PRO A 39 -4.64 0.39 -13.03
C PRO A 39 -4.07 -1.03 -13.07
N LEU A 40 -2.91 -1.26 -12.46
CA LEU A 40 -2.21 -2.55 -12.50
C LEU A 40 -2.35 -3.36 -11.21
N PHE A 41 -2.62 -2.71 -10.07
CA PHE A 41 -2.59 -3.35 -8.76
C PHE A 41 -3.97 -3.62 -8.19
N SER A 42 -4.85 -2.63 -8.20
CA SER A 42 -6.24 -2.82 -7.79
C SER A 42 -7.12 -1.79 -8.46
N ARG A 43 -8.02 -2.20 -9.35
CA ARG A 43 -8.98 -1.34 -10.01
C ARG A 43 -10.35 -2.01 -10.07
N ALA A 44 -11.40 -1.21 -10.13
CA ALA A 44 -12.71 -1.70 -10.52
C ALA A 44 -12.80 -1.76 -12.05
N ASN A 45 -13.20 -2.89 -12.61
CA ASN A 45 -13.49 -3.03 -14.03
C ASN A 45 -14.86 -2.44 -14.39
N SER A 46 -15.27 -2.53 -15.66
CA SER A 46 -16.56 -2.00 -16.15
C SER A 46 -17.79 -2.61 -15.50
N GLU A 47 -17.66 -3.78 -14.88
CA GLU A 47 -18.71 -4.48 -14.15
C GLU A 47 -18.69 -4.16 -12.64
N GLY A 48 -17.76 -3.30 -12.19
CA GLY A 48 -17.58 -2.96 -10.79
C GLY A 48 -16.82 -4.02 -9.97
N LYS A 49 -16.29 -5.07 -10.62
CA LYS A 49 -15.49 -6.10 -9.97
C LYS A 49 -14.05 -5.62 -9.83
N LEU A 50 -13.46 -5.86 -8.66
CA LEU A 50 -12.04 -5.57 -8.43
C LEU A 50 -11.16 -6.58 -9.19
N GLU A 51 -10.11 -6.07 -9.81
CA GLU A 51 -9.07 -6.84 -10.52
C GLU A 51 -7.71 -6.14 -10.38
N GLY A 52 -6.63 -6.88 -10.55
CA GLY A 52 -5.26 -6.35 -10.47
C GLY A 52 -4.31 -7.33 -9.77
N TYR A 53 -3.03 -6.99 -9.78
CA TYR A 53 -1.99 -7.82 -9.16
C TYR A 53 -2.27 -8.08 -7.67
N ASP A 54 -2.55 -7.01 -6.90
CA ASP A 54 -2.86 -7.14 -5.47
C ASP A 54 -4.11 -7.96 -5.20
N ILE A 55 -5.11 -7.86 -6.09
CA ILE A 55 -6.34 -8.63 -5.97
C ILE A 55 -6.03 -10.12 -6.12
N ASP A 56 -5.31 -10.48 -7.18
CA ASP A 56 -4.94 -11.88 -7.43
C ASP A 56 -4.02 -12.45 -6.33
N VAL A 57 -3.09 -11.63 -5.82
CA VAL A 57 -2.25 -12.04 -4.67
C VAL A 57 -3.11 -12.37 -3.45
N TRP A 58 -4.10 -11.52 -3.11
CA TRP A 58 -4.99 -11.77 -1.98
C TRP A 58 -5.94 -12.95 -2.21
N GLU A 59 -6.46 -13.15 -3.41
CA GLU A 59 -7.29 -14.33 -3.73
C GLU A 59 -6.47 -15.62 -3.56
N GLU A 60 -5.20 -15.62 -3.98
CA GLU A 60 -4.31 -16.76 -3.80
C GLU A 60 -3.94 -16.98 -2.31
N ILE A 61 -3.69 -15.90 -1.55
CA ILE A 61 -3.50 -15.99 -0.08
C ILE A 61 -4.75 -16.61 0.55
N GLY A 62 -5.94 -16.14 0.20
CA GLY A 62 -7.20 -16.70 0.70
C GLY A 62 -7.34 -18.19 0.39
N ARG A 63 -7.05 -18.58 -0.85
CA ARG A 63 -7.08 -19.99 -1.30
C ARG A 63 -6.12 -20.87 -0.48
N ARG A 64 -4.88 -20.43 -0.23
CA ARG A 64 -3.88 -21.20 0.55
C ARG A 64 -4.25 -21.31 2.03
N LEU A 65 -4.83 -20.25 2.59
CA LEU A 65 -5.29 -20.23 3.99
C LEU A 65 -6.67 -20.87 4.17
N ASN A 66 -7.33 -21.31 3.08
CA ASN A 66 -8.73 -21.76 3.09
C ASN A 66 -9.68 -20.73 3.74
N LYS A 67 -9.48 -19.44 3.39
CA LYS A 67 -10.25 -18.30 3.88
C LYS A 67 -10.85 -17.55 2.68
N LYS A 68 -12.07 -17.06 2.84
CA LYS A 68 -12.72 -16.17 1.87
C LYS A 68 -12.15 -14.76 1.99
N ILE A 69 -11.87 -14.11 0.86
CA ILE A 69 -11.54 -12.69 0.85
C ILE A 69 -12.83 -11.88 0.68
N GLU A 70 -13.06 -10.95 1.58
CA GLU A 70 -14.14 -9.96 1.48
C GLU A 70 -13.54 -8.57 1.23
N TRP A 71 -13.90 -8.02 0.07
CA TRP A 71 -13.38 -6.75 -0.41
C TRP A 71 -14.23 -5.56 0.05
N THR A 72 -13.56 -4.51 0.53
CA THR A 72 -14.17 -3.20 0.76
C THR A 72 -13.47 -2.17 -0.09
N GLN A 73 -14.18 -1.60 -1.07
CA GLN A 73 -13.65 -0.51 -1.88
C GLN A 73 -13.94 0.84 -1.21
N ILE A 74 -12.89 1.55 -0.79
CA ILE A 74 -12.98 2.82 -0.07
C ILE A 74 -11.68 3.60 -0.24
N ALA A 75 -11.73 4.94 -0.28
CA ALA A 75 -10.54 5.79 -0.39
C ALA A 75 -9.46 5.42 0.64
N MET A 76 -8.18 5.70 0.34
CA MET A 76 -7.03 5.22 1.11
C MET A 76 -7.10 5.60 2.61
N GLU A 77 -7.50 6.82 2.93
CA GLU A 77 -7.68 7.27 4.31
C GLU A 77 -8.76 6.47 5.03
N GLY A 78 -9.87 6.18 4.33
CA GLY A 78 -10.95 5.33 4.83
C GLY A 78 -10.54 3.87 4.98
N ALA A 79 -9.64 3.36 4.10
CA ALA A 79 -9.11 2.01 4.17
C ALA A 79 -8.27 1.83 5.45
N PHE A 80 -7.36 2.76 5.75
CA PHE A 80 -6.62 2.74 7.02
C PHE A 80 -7.52 2.95 8.23
N GLY A 81 -8.51 3.85 8.16
CA GLY A 81 -9.52 3.99 9.22
C GLY A 81 -10.33 2.71 9.45
N SER A 82 -10.62 1.95 8.40
CA SER A 82 -11.28 0.63 8.52
C SER A 82 -10.37 -0.41 9.17
N LEU A 83 -9.07 -0.39 8.87
CA LEU A 83 -8.07 -1.23 9.53
C LEU A 83 -7.99 -0.89 11.04
N GLU A 84 -7.83 0.38 11.38
CA GLU A 84 -7.69 0.85 12.77
C GLU A 84 -8.93 0.55 13.61
N SER A 85 -10.13 0.65 13.02
CA SER A 85 -11.40 0.34 13.69
C SER A 85 -11.76 -1.15 13.70
N GLY A 86 -10.97 -2.02 13.07
CA GLY A 86 -11.25 -3.45 12.97
C GLY A 86 -12.36 -3.83 12.00
N LYS A 87 -12.82 -2.90 11.14
CA LYS A 87 -13.77 -3.19 10.06
C LYS A 87 -13.09 -3.91 8.89
N ALA A 88 -11.81 -3.63 8.65
CA ALA A 88 -10.94 -4.40 7.78
C ALA A 88 -9.83 -5.07 8.60
N ASP A 89 -9.29 -6.17 8.09
CA ASP A 89 -8.19 -6.90 8.68
C ASP A 89 -6.85 -6.44 8.12
N THR A 90 -6.87 -5.91 6.88
CA THR A 90 -5.71 -5.38 6.18
C THR A 90 -6.12 -4.37 5.10
N VAL A 91 -5.11 -3.69 4.55
CA VAL A 91 -5.25 -2.75 3.41
C VAL A 91 -4.29 -3.18 2.31
N THR A 92 -4.73 -3.07 1.06
CA THR A 92 -3.86 -3.28 -0.11
C THR A 92 -3.98 -2.13 -1.12
N GLN A 93 -3.04 -1.99 -1.94
CA GLN A 93 -2.72 -1.10 -3.06
C GLN A 93 -1.30 -0.56 -2.91
N GLN A 94 -0.32 -1.45 -3.10
CA GLN A 94 1.12 -1.13 -2.99
C GLN A 94 1.48 -0.36 -1.71
N ILE A 95 1.10 -0.89 -0.55
CA ILE A 95 1.39 -0.21 0.71
C ILE A 95 2.88 -0.33 1.03
N SER A 96 3.61 0.78 0.92
CA SER A 96 5.03 0.85 1.25
C SER A 96 5.25 0.80 2.76
N ILE A 97 6.29 0.10 3.18
CA ILE A 97 6.78 0.14 4.56
C ILE A 97 7.44 1.49 4.80
N THR A 98 6.94 2.27 5.75
CA THR A 98 7.52 3.55 6.17
C THR A 98 7.68 3.60 7.70
N PRO A 99 8.58 4.45 8.25
CA PRO A 99 8.75 4.58 9.70
C PRO A 99 7.46 4.89 10.44
N LEU A 100 6.65 5.81 9.92
CA LEU A 100 5.36 6.17 10.53
C LEU A 100 4.37 5.01 10.54
N ARG A 101 4.36 4.22 9.47
CA ARG A 101 3.48 3.03 9.39
C ARG A 101 3.99 1.90 10.26
N LEU A 102 5.31 1.70 10.38
CA LEU A 102 5.91 0.72 11.30
C LEU A 102 5.58 1.01 12.77
N GLN A 103 5.39 2.28 13.14
CA GLN A 103 4.95 2.64 14.50
C GLN A 103 3.50 2.19 14.77
N LYS A 104 2.64 2.19 13.75
CA LYS A 104 1.20 1.93 13.89
C LYS A 104 0.78 0.50 13.56
N TYR A 105 1.47 -0.17 12.64
CA TYR A 105 1.06 -1.46 12.09
C TYR A 105 2.17 -2.49 12.13
N TYR A 106 1.80 -3.76 12.22
CA TYR A 106 2.65 -4.86 11.79
C TYR A 106 2.60 -4.95 10.27
N PHE A 107 3.67 -5.44 9.65
CA PHE A 107 3.71 -5.71 8.21
C PHE A 107 3.99 -7.18 7.95
N SER A 108 3.41 -7.72 6.88
CA SER A 108 3.79 -9.04 6.37
C SER A 108 5.22 -9.03 5.81
N GLU A 109 5.72 -10.19 5.42
CA GLU A 109 6.83 -10.28 4.48
C GLU A 109 6.49 -9.51 3.19
N PRO A 110 7.50 -8.93 2.52
CA PRO A 110 7.27 -8.17 1.29
C PRO A 110 6.74 -9.06 0.16
N TYR A 111 5.69 -8.60 -0.52
CA TYR A 111 5.14 -9.27 -1.69
C TYR A 111 5.54 -8.60 -3.01
N PHE A 112 6.02 -7.36 -2.94
CA PHE A 112 6.40 -6.58 -4.11
C PHE A 112 7.49 -5.56 -3.78
N LEU A 113 8.36 -5.29 -4.77
CA LEU A 113 9.37 -4.25 -4.72
C LEU A 113 9.11 -3.25 -5.84
N SER A 114 9.11 -1.97 -5.51
CA SER A 114 8.88 -0.88 -6.47
C SER A 114 10.15 -0.04 -6.64
N PRO A 115 11.01 -0.33 -7.61
CA PRO A 115 12.14 0.54 -7.93
C PRO A 115 11.64 1.86 -8.52
N TYR A 116 12.11 2.97 -7.96
CA TYR A 116 11.80 4.33 -8.41
C TYR A 116 12.95 4.92 -9.21
N ARG A 117 12.59 5.64 -10.26
CA ARG A 117 13.53 6.39 -11.10
C ARG A 117 12.98 7.79 -11.37
N PHE A 118 13.87 8.68 -11.79
CA PHE A 118 13.44 9.97 -12.32
C PHE A 118 12.83 9.82 -13.70
N TYR A 119 11.90 10.72 -14.02
CA TYR A 119 11.51 10.99 -15.39
C TYR A 119 11.54 12.48 -15.70
N VAL A 120 11.86 12.81 -16.94
CA VAL A 120 12.03 14.16 -17.44
C VAL A 120 11.34 14.31 -18.79
N ALA A 121 11.26 15.54 -19.33
CA ALA A 121 10.82 15.75 -20.71
C ALA A 121 11.73 14.99 -21.69
N GLY A 122 11.20 14.41 -22.75
CA GLY A 122 11.94 13.63 -23.75
C GLY A 122 13.13 14.37 -24.34
N THR A 123 13.01 15.69 -24.47
CA THR A 123 14.09 16.57 -24.94
C THR A 123 15.18 16.90 -23.91
N ASN A 124 14.95 16.60 -22.62
CA ASN A 124 15.93 16.89 -21.57
C ASN A 124 17.05 15.83 -21.55
N ASN A 125 18.28 16.23 -21.80
CA ASN A 125 19.47 15.37 -21.75
C ASN A 125 20.47 15.79 -20.65
N SER A 126 20.08 16.75 -19.78
CA SER A 126 20.96 17.30 -18.75
C SER A 126 20.77 16.66 -17.39
N ILE A 127 19.76 15.79 -17.22
CA ILE A 127 19.44 15.15 -15.93
C ILE A 127 19.54 13.64 -16.09
N ASN A 128 20.42 13.01 -15.29
CA ASN A 128 20.62 11.55 -15.24
C ASN A 128 20.75 11.01 -13.83
N LYS A 129 20.94 11.86 -12.82
CA LYS A 129 21.12 11.48 -11.41
C LYS A 129 20.57 12.55 -10.48
N LEU A 130 20.53 12.25 -9.17
CA LEU A 130 19.97 13.14 -8.14
C LEU A 130 20.63 14.52 -8.15
N GLU A 131 21.96 14.57 -8.22
CA GLU A 131 22.74 15.81 -8.13
C GLU A 131 22.46 16.75 -9.30
N ASP A 132 22.01 16.23 -10.44
CA ASP A 132 21.63 17.05 -11.59
C ASP A 132 20.36 17.88 -11.33
N PHE A 133 19.61 17.56 -10.26
CA PHE A 133 18.48 18.36 -9.80
C PHE A 133 18.87 19.48 -8.83
N PHE A 134 20.11 19.58 -8.37
CA PHE A 134 20.53 20.66 -7.47
C PHE A 134 20.31 22.04 -8.12
N GLY A 135 19.61 22.89 -7.39
CA GLY A 135 19.16 24.20 -7.90
C GLY A 135 18.02 24.13 -8.93
N LYS A 136 17.39 22.98 -9.12
CA LYS A 136 16.27 22.80 -10.05
C LYS A 136 15.02 22.31 -9.31
N LYS A 137 13.89 22.41 -10.00
CA LYS A 137 12.57 22.03 -9.49
C LYS A 137 12.25 20.55 -9.75
N LEU A 138 11.96 19.81 -8.70
CA LEU A 138 11.47 18.44 -8.74
C LEU A 138 10.02 18.38 -8.25
N GLY A 139 9.08 17.93 -9.08
CA GLY A 139 7.68 17.80 -8.71
C GLY A 139 7.42 16.49 -7.98
N LEU A 140 6.80 16.56 -6.79
CA LEU A 140 6.46 15.37 -5.99
C LEU A 140 5.06 15.52 -5.37
N GLN A 141 4.35 14.40 -5.21
CA GLN A 141 3.10 14.39 -4.48
C GLN A 141 3.36 14.45 -2.98
N THR A 142 2.68 15.36 -2.29
CA THR A 142 2.77 15.51 -0.83
C THR A 142 2.27 14.25 -0.11
N GLY A 143 2.96 13.85 0.96
CA GLY A 143 2.54 12.73 1.82
C GLY A 143 2.80 11.34 1.21
N THR A 144 3.58 11.26 0.13
CA THR A 144 4.03 9.99 -0.43
C THR A 144 5.42 9.60 0.10
N SER A 145 5.71 8.31 0.11
CA SER A 145 7.05 7.77 0.38
C SER A 145 8.11 8.35 -0.56
N SER A 146 7.77 8.60 -1.83
CA SER A 146 8.64 9.27 -2.80
C SER A 146 9.07 10.66 -2.32
N HIS A 147 8.14 11.44 -1.78
CA HIS A 147 8.45 12.76 -1.21
C HIS A 147 9.37 12.68 0.01
N GLU A 148 9.15 11.69 0.88
CA GLU A 148 9.98 11.43 2.06
C GLU A 148 11.39 10.94 1.67
N ASN A 149 11.47 9.97 0.73
CA ASN A 149 12.76 9.43 0.27
C ASN A 149 13.63 10.50 -0.40
N ILE A 150 13.07 11.36 -1.25
CA ILE A 150 13.85 12.43 -1.89
C ILE A 150 14.39 13.41 -0.83
N LYS A 151 13.61 13.76 0.19
CA LYS A 151 14.10 14.60 1.29
C LYS A 151 15.24 13.94 2.08
N ALA A 152 15.16 12.63 2.30
CA ALA A 152 16.23 11.89 2.97
C ALA A 152 17.52 11.82 2.12
N LEU A 153 17.39 11.75 0.79
CA LEU A 153 18.52 11.74 -0.14
C LEU A 153 19.12 13.11 -0.38
N ASP A 154 18.39 14.18 -0.09
CA ASP A 154 18.85 15.59 -0.18
C ASP A 154 18.65 16.31 1.18
N PRO A 155 19.40 15.94 2.22
CA PRO A 155 19.23 16.51 3.56
C PRO A 155 19.61 18.00 3.64
N GLU A 156 20.42 18.47 2.69
CA GLU A 156 20.81 19.89 2.60
C GLU A 156 19.76 20.75 1.87
N GLY A 157 18.72 20.13 1.26
CA GLY A 157 17.67 20.84 0.56
C GLY A 157 18.12 21.57 -0.70
N LYS A 158 19.07 21.00 -1.43
CA LYS A 158 19.61 21.57 -2.68
C LYS A 158 18.63 21.48 -3.84
N ILE A 159 17.61 20.59 -3.74
CA ILE A 159 16.55 20.40 -4.72
C ILE A 159 15.34 21.24 -4.32
N GLU A 160 14.84 22.08 -5.22
CA GLU A 160 13.58 22.78 -5.00
C GLU A 160 12.40 21.82 -5.20
N ILE A 161 11.85 21.27 -4.11
CA ILE A 161 10.69 20.37 -4.19
C ILE A 161 9.42 21.20 -4.42
N VAL A 162 8.76 20.95 -5.56
CA VAL A 162 7.44 21.49 -5.87
C VAL A 162 6.40 20.44 -5.49
N SER A 163 5.65 20.73 -4.43
CA SER A 163 4.66 19.81 -3.87
C SER A 163 3.32 19.88 -4.61
N PHE A 164 2.78 18.73 -4.97
CA PHE A 164 1.45 18.58 -5.59
C PHE A 164 0.51 17.84 -4.62
N SER A 165 -0.71 18.35 -4.49
CA SER A 165 -1.77 17.67 -3.74
C SER A 165 -2.31 16.47 -4.55
N PRO A 166 -3.06 15.52 -3.92
CA PRO A 166 -3.73 14.44 -4.65
C PRO A 166 -4.59 14.92 -5.81
N ASP A 167 -5.24 16.07 -5.69
CA ASP A 167 -6.10 16.65 -6.74
C ASP A 167 -5.31 17.22 -7.92
N THR A 168 -4.04 17.55 -7.72
CA THR A 168 -3.19 18.21 -8.72
C THR A 168 -2.09 17.29 -9.26
N VAL A 169 -1.85 16.12 -8.65
CA VAL A 169 -0.76 15.19 -9.02
C VAL A 169 -0.81 14.79 -10.49
N ALA A 170 -1.98 14.61 -11.08
CA ALA A 170 -2.14 14.29 -12.50
C ALA A 170 -1.57 15.34 -13.44
N THR A 171 -1.30 16.55 -12.97
CA THR A 171 -0.71 17.64 -13.77
C THR A 171 0.82 17.59 -13.81
N ILE A 172 1.47 16.79 -12.99
CA ILE A 172 2.95 16.71 -12.89
C ILE A 172 3.59 16.44 -14.27
N PRO A 173 3.18 15.43 -15.07
CA PRO A 173 3.80 15.16 -16.36
C PRO A 173 3.72 16.36 -17.31
N ASN A 174 2.58 17.06 -17.35
CA ASN A 174 2.44 18.30 -18.13
C ASN A 174 3.38 19.42 -17.67
N ASN A 175 3.57 19.57 -16.35
CA ASN A 175 4.50 20.56 -15.79
C ASN A 175 5.97 20.21 -16.15
N VAL A 176 6.30 18.90 -16.26
CA VAL A 176 7.62 18.44 -16.71
C VAL A 176 7.83 18.81 -18.19
N VAL A 177 6.90 18.47 -19.07
CA VAL A 177 7.03 18.75 -20.52
C VAL A 177 7.07 20.25 -20.80
N ASN A 178 6.28 21.05 -20.07
CA ASN A 178 6.23 22.50 -20.20
C ASN A 178 7.39 23.24 -19.49
N GLY A 179 8.34 22.52 -18.88
CA GLY A 179 9.52 23.09 -18.25
C GLY A 179 9.25 23.89 -16.96
N LYS A 180 8.04 23.78 -16.36
CA LYS A 180 7.71 24.42 -15.07
C LYS A 180 8.43 23.73 -13.92
N ILE A 181 8.68 22.42 -14.05
CA ILE A 181 9.54 21.59 -13.20
C ILE A 181 10.48 20.79 -14.08
N SER A 182 11.67 20.48 -13.58
CA SER A 182 12.72 19.81 -14.36
C SER A 182 12.51 18.31 -14.51
N GLY A 183 11.70 17.71 -13.63
CA GLY A 183 11.35 16.30 -13.65
C GLY A 183 10.52 15.90 -12.44
N SER A 184 10.26 14.60 -12.32
CA SER A 184 9.58 13.97 -11.17
C SER A 184 10.11 12.55 -11.01
N THR A 185 9.57 11.82 -10.03
CA THR A 185 9.86 10.40 -9.80
C THR A 185 8.62 9.56 -10.03
N THR A 186 8.83 8.30 -10.42
CA THR A 186 7.76 7.31 -10.48
C THR A 186 8.34 5.90 -10.34
N ALA A 187 7.54 4.96 -9.86
CA ALA A 187 7.90 3.56 -9.91
C ALA A 187 8.10 3.13 -11.37
N ALA A 188 9.17 2.38 -11.64
CA ALA A 188 9.52 1.98 -13.01
C ALA A 188 8.38 1.23 -13.71
N ILE A 189 7.64 0.42 -12.95
CA ILE A 189 6.49 -0.35 -13.45
C ILE A 189 5.31 0.53 -13.91
N ILE A 190 5.18 1.73 -13.35
CA ILE A 190 4.07 2.66 -13.67
C ILE A 190 4.37 3.50 -14.89
N PHE A 191 5.66 3.71 -15.19
CA PHE A 191 6.07 4.67 -16.22
C PHE A 191 5.51 4.38 -17.62
N PRO A 192 5.49 3.13 -18.15
CA PRO A 192 4.89 2.84 -19.46
C PRO A 192 3.43 3.27 -19.54
N ASN A 193 2.64 2.96 -18.51
CA ASN A 193 1.22 3.34 -18.42
C ASN A 193 1.06 4.87 -18.31
N LEU A 194 1.91 5.54 -17.51
CA LEU A 194 1.92 7.00 -17.42
C LEU A 194 2.18 7.65 -18.79
N LYS A 195 3.16 7.15 -19.53
CA LYS A 195 3.52 7.66 -20.87
C LYS A 195 2.39 7.45 -21.88
N GLU A 196 1.82 6.25 -21.90
CA GLU A 196 0.71 5.89 -22.79
C GLU A 196 -0.54 6.75 -22.51
N ASN A 197 -0.97 6.81 -21.25
CA ASN A 197 -2.19 7.54 -20.88
C ASN A 197 -2.08 9.04 -21.07
N THR A 198 -0.90 9.61 -20.93
CA THR A 198 -0.71 11.06 -21.12
C THR A 198 -0.39 11.44 -22.57
N GLY A 199 0.14 10.52 -23.36
CA GLY A 199 0.66 10.81 -24.72
C GLY A 199 1.82 11.80 -24.74
N LEU A 200 2.41 12.12 -23.57
CA LEU A 200 3.44 13.14 -23.45
C LEU A 200 4.83 12.60 -23.80
N ASP A 201 5.67 13.47 -24.36
CA ASP A 201 7.08 13.14 -24.62
C ASP A 201 7.87 13.25 -23.32
N ILE A 202 7.85 12.16 -22.53
CA ILE A 202 8.61 11.97 -21.30
C ILE A 202 9.47 10.72 -21.38
N LYS A 203 10.58 10.71 -20.67
CA LYS A 203 11.50 9.56 -20.59
C LYS A 203 12.01 9.35 -19.16
N MET A 204 12.22 8.09 -18.80
CA MET A 204 12.99 7.74 -17.61
C MET A 204 14.46 8.02 -17.81
N VAL A 205 15.13 8.41 -16.75
CA VAL A 205 16.58 8.71 -16.74
C VAL A 205 17.23 8.16 -15.47
N GLY A 206 18.53 7.92 -15.56
CA GLY A 206 19.38 7.50 -14.45
C GLY A 206 19.10 6.06 -13.96
N ASP A 207 19.75 5.71 -12.86
CA ASP A 207 19.59 4.44 -12.18
C ASP A 207 18.40 4.47 -11.21
N VAL A 208 18.13 3.36 -10.52
CA VAL A 208 17.18 3.29 -9.42
C VAL A 208 17.65 4.22 -8.30
N ILE A 209 16.76 5.14 -7.89
CA ILE A 209 17.05 6.14 -6.85
C ILE A 209 16.84 5.53 -5.48
N PHE A 210 15.74 4.80 -5.33
CA PHE A 210 15.34 4.03 -4.15
C PHE A 210 14.37 2.94 -4.58
N THR A 211 14.19 1.94 -3.72
CA THR A 211 13.21 0.88 -3.93
C THR A 211 12.24 0.89 -2.76
N GLU A 212 10.95 1.04 -3.05
CA GLU A 212 9.92 0.85 -2.03
C GLU A 212 9.70 -0.64 -1.80
N VAL A 213 9.60 -1.00 -0.54
CA VAL A 213 9.26 -2.35 -0.10
C VAL A 213 7.77 -2.37 0.24
N ASN A 214 6.99 -3.13 -0.52
CA ASN A 214 5.55 -3.19 -0.37
C ASN A 214 5.14 -4.46 0.39
N ALA A 215 4.34 -4.29 1.44
CA ALA A 215 3.86 -5.35 2.29
C ALA A 215 2.47 -5.01 2.84
N PHE A 216 1.76 -6.00 3.37
CA PHE A 216 0.41 -5.81 3.88
C PHE A 216 0.43 -5.37 5.35
N PRO A 217 -0.24 -4.26 5.71
CA PRO A 217 -0.32 -3.77 7.08
C PRO A 217 -1.41 -4.50 7.87
N PHE A 218 -1.14 -4.76 9.15
CA PHE A 218 -2.06 -5.37 10.11
C PHE A 218 -2.06 -4.56 11.40
N ARG A 219 -3.17 -4.60 12.15
CA ARG A 219 -3.24 -3.94 13.47
C ARG A 219 -2.17 -4.46 14.43
N LYS A 220 -1.69 -3.60 15.31
CA LYS A 220 -0.78 -3.97 16.41
C LYS A 220 -1.56 -4.51 17.62
N ASP A 221 -2.32 -5.60 17.38
CA ASP A 221 -2.98 -6.42 18.40
C ASP A 221 -2.68 -7.91 18.16
N GLU A 222 -3.10 -8.79 19.06
CA GLU A 222 -2.84 -10.22 18.96
C GLU A 222 -3.48 -10.85 17.71
N ALA A 223 -4.68 -10.41 17.34
CA ALA A 223 -5.37 -10.92 16.15
C ALA A 223 -4.64 -10.48 14.87
N GLY A 224 -4.25 -9.22 14.77
CA GLY A 224 -3.48 -8.69 13.64
C GLY A 224 -2.11 -9.33 13.53
N LYS A 225 -1.42 -9.57 14.68
CA LYS A 225 -0.14 -10.28 14.68
C LYS A 225 -0.28 -11.70 14.15
N LYS A 226 -1.29 -12.44 14.62
CA LYS A 226 -1.54 -13.81 14.16
C LYS A 226 -1.81 -13.87 12.67
N LEU A 227 -2.70 -13.01 12.17
CA LEU A 227 -3.02 -12.97 10.73
C LEU A 227 -1.80 -12.55 9.90
N ARG A 228 -1.02 -11.57 10.37
CA ARG A 228 0.24 -11.18 9.76
C ARG A 228 1.19 -12.37 9.60
N ASP A 229 1.35 -13.19 10.64
CA ASP A 229 2.25 -14.34 10.63
C ASP A 229 1.77 -15.42 9.65
N GLU A 230 0.45 -15.69 9.60
CA GLU A 230 -0.18 -16.59 8.64
C GLU A 230 0.04 -16.10 7.19
N VAL A 231 -0.22 -14.82 6.93
CA VAL A 231 -0.05 -14.20 5.60
C VAL A 231 1.42 -14.15 5.19
N SER A 232 2.32 -13.80 6.10
CA SER A 232 3.77 -13.77 5.83
C SER A 232 4.29 -15.11 5.35
N LYS A 233 3.88 -16.20 6.00
CA LYS A 233 4.26 -17.55 5.59
C LYS A 233 3.81 -17.86 4.17
N VAL A 234 2.56 -17.53 3.84
CA VAL A 234 2.01 -17.74 2.49
C VAL A 234 2.73 -16.88 1.45
N VAL A 235 3.05 -15.63 1.76
CA VAL A 235 3.80 -14.74 0.85
C VAL A 235 5.20 -15.31 0.55
N VAL A 236 5.89 -15.85 1.56
CA VAL A 236 7.18 -16.53 1.36
C VAL A 236 7.02 -17.76 0.47
N GLU A 237 6.04 -18.61 0.74
CA GLU A 237 5.73 -19.78 -0.10
C GLU A 237 5.43 -19.39 -1.56
N MET A 238 4.62 -18.34 -1.78
CA MET A 238 4.30 -17.83 -3.12
C MET A 238 5.52 -17.26 -3.85
N ARG A 239 6.49 -16.72 -3.12
CA ARG A 239 7.75 -16.26 -3.69
C ARG A 239 8.63 -17.43 -4.09
N GLU A 240 8.76 -18.44 -3.22
CA GLU A 240 9.62 -19.60 -3.42
C GLU A 240 9.13 -20.53 -4.54
N ASP A 241 7.82 -20.69 -4.69
CA ASP A 241 7.22 -21.57 -5.71
C ASP A 241 6.94 -20.85 -7.05
N GLY A 242 7.28 -19.55 -7.16
CA GLY A 242 7.14 -18.76 -8.40
C GLY A 242 5.77 -18.17 -8.63
N THR A 243 4.80 -18.36 -7.73
CA THR A 243 3.43 -17.82 -7.90
C THR A 243 3.42 -16.30 -8.01
N LEU A 244 4.21 -15.56 -7.18
CA LEU A 244 4.30 -14.09 -7.30
C LEU A 244 4.84 -13.65 -8.65
N GLU A 245 5.79 -14.39 -9.22
CA GLU A 245 6.33 -14.14 -10.56
C GLU A 245 5.28 -14.40 -11.64
N GLU A 246 4.53 -15.49 -11.57
CA GLU A 246 3.44 -15.79 -12.51
C GLU A 246 2.38 -14.69 -12.51
N LEU A 247 1.97 -14.21 -11.32
CA LEU A 247 1.03 -13.12 -11.18
C LEU A 247 1.61 -11.80 -11.70
N ALA A 248 2.89 -11.53 -11.46
CA ALA A 248 3.58 -10.35 -12.00
C ALA A 248 3.61 -10.39 -13.53
N ASN A 249 3.98 -11.51 -14.13
CA ASN A 249 3.96 -11.70 -15.58
C ASN A 249 2.57 -11.50 -16.19
N LYS A 250 1.53 -11.99 -15.50
CA LYS A 250 0.13 -11.80 -15.92
C LYS A 250 -0.26 -10.32 -16.02
N TRP A 251 0.11 -9.52 -15.01
CA TRP A 251 -0.35 -8.14 -14.90
C TRP A 251 0.58 -7.10 -15.55
N PHE A 252 1.87 -7.39 -15.57
CA PHE A 252 2.91 -6.45 -16.05
C PHE A 252 3.55 -6.88 -17.36
N GLY A 253 3.34 -8.14 -17.80
CA GLY A 253 3.99 -8.71 -18.98
C GLY A 253 5.45 -9.13 -18.75
N TYR A 254 5.97 -8.94 -17.55
CA TYR A 254 7.32 -9.35 -17.12
C TYR A 254 7.36 -9.37 -15.57
N ASN A 255 8.41 -9.97 -15.00
CA ASN A 255 8.66 -9.89 -13.57
C ASN A 255 9.47 -8.62 -13.21
N PRO A 256 8.85 -7.55 -12.67
CA PRO A 256 9.57 -6.32 -12.32
C PRO A 256 10.53 -6.49 -11.13
N MET A 257 10.47 -7.62 -10.42
CA MET A 257 11.31 -7.95 -9.28
C MET A 257 12.44 -8.93 -9.65
N GLU A 258 12.62 -9.25 -10.94
CA GLU A 258 13.68 -10.16 -11.39
C GLU A 258 15.06 -9.65 -10.93
N GLY A 259 15.82 -10.53 -10.29
CA GLY A 259 17.14 -10.19 -9.74
C GLY A 259 17.13 -9.36 -8.45
N LEU A 260 15.97 -9.04 -7.88
CA LEU A 260 15.84 -8.37 -6.59
C LEU A 260 15.53 -9.37 -5.49
N ASP A 261 16.21 -9.25 -4.35
CA ASP A 261 15.91 -10.02 -3.14
C ASP A 261 15.04 -9.17 -2.20
N ALA A 262 13.82 -9.66 -1.95
CA ALA A 262 12.86 -8.94 -1.12
C ALA A 262 13.26 -8.89 0.36
N ASN A 263 13.94 -9.92 0.87
CA ASN A 263 14.41 -9.96 2.25
C ASN A 263 15.59 -8.99 2.40
N GLU A 264 16.55 -9.03 1.48
CA GLU A 264 17.67 -8.08 1.47
C GLU A 264 17.19 -6.63 1.35
N ALA A 265 16.19 -6.37 0.51
CA ALA A 265 15.60 -5.05 0.37
C ALA A 265 14.93 -4.58 1.66
N LEU A 266 14.19 -5.46 2.35
CA LEU A 266 13.59 -5.17 3.65
C LEU A 266 14.65 -4.90 4.72
N ASP A 267 15.66 -5.75 4.82
CA ASP A 267 16.73 -5.61 5.80
C ASP A 267 17.47 -4.29 5.62
N ARG A 268 17.86 -3.94 4.41
CA ARG A 268 18.51 -2.66 4.07
C ARG A 268 17.62 -1.46 4.45
N LEU A 269 16.30 -1.55 4.18
CA LEU A 269 15.35 -0.50 4.53
C LEU A 269 15.27 -0.31 6.05
N LEU A 270 15.14 -1.40 6.81
CA LEU A 270 15.05 -1.35 8.27
C LEU A 270 16.37 -0.88 8.90
N GLU A 271 17.51 -1.30 8.39
CA GLU A 271 18.83 -0.82 8.82
C GLU A 271 19.00 0.68 8.56
N GLN A 272 18.54 1.15 7.39
CA GLN A 272 18.54 2.59 7.09
C GLN A 272 17.68 3.35 8.11
N TYR A 273 16.45 2.90 8.38
CA TYR A 273 15.56 3.56 9.33
C TYR A 273 16.11 3.57 10.75
N ARG A 274 16.80 2.50 11.20
CA ARG A 274 17.50 2.46 12.50
C ARG A 274 18.67 3.45 12.54
N ARG A 275 19.50 3.47 11.52
CA ARG A 275 20.64 4.39 11.40
C ARG A 275 20.21 5.85 11.44
N ASP A 276 19.06 6.16 10.81
CA ASP A 276 18.50 7.50 10.75
C ASP A 276 17.67 7.85 12.02
N GLY A 277 17.60 6.93 13.02
CA GLY A 277 16.87 7.12 14.27
C GLY A 277 15.34 7.20 14.11
N LEU A 278 14.82 6.65 13.04
CA LEU A 278 13.40 6.69 12.71
C LEU A 278 12.60 5.52 13.30
N ILE A 279 13.28 4.43 13.63
CA ILE A 279 12.74 3.25 14.34
C ILE A 279 13.80 2.73 15.32
N GLU A 280 13.37 1.89 16.29
CA GLU A 280 14.23 1.20 17.28
C GLU A 280 15.07 0.09 16.66
#